data_195be8a134e3ca64f13ae2395855bd25
#
_entry.id   195be8a134e3ca64f13ae2395855bd25
#
_cell.length_a   1.000
_cell.length_b   1.000
_cell.length_c   1.000
_cell.angle_alpha   90.00
_cell.angle_beta   90.00
_cell.angle_gamma   90.00
#
_symmetry.space_group_name_H-M   'P 1'
#
loop_
_entity.id
_entity.type
_entity.pdbx_description
1 polymer ?
#
loop_
_entity_poly.entity_id
_entity_poly.type
_entity_poly.pdbx_seq_one_letter_code
_entity_poly.pdbx_strand_id
1 'polypeptide(L)'
;MVLGAGVNGTVPSQALRERLEAAQDYLARYPEAIAVLSGAQGDGESITEARCMYDWLTARGIDPARLRMETKATTTEENLRCSLDLIEAETGTRPAQIAVISGEYHLLRAELLARRAGAEALGVPSYTHDRAFYCLMLAREVCGVWAALLF
;
A
#
# COMPACT_ATOMS: atom_id res chain seq x y z
N MET A 1 -1.01 -5.05 -4.26
CA MET A 1 -0.42 -4.56 -3.00
C MET A 1 -1.11 -3.28 -2.57
N VAL A 2 -1.43 -3.12 -1.29
CA VAL A 2 -1.98 -1.90 -0.70
C VAL A 2 -0.97 -1.33 0.28
N LEU A 3 -0.54 -0.08 0.08
CA LEU A 3 0.42 0.58 0.95
C LEU A 3 -0.29 1.27 2.13
N GLY A 4 0.28 1.16 3.32
CA GLY A 4 -0.21 1.82 4.53
C GLY A 4 -0.15 3.35 4.45
N ALA A 5 -0.97 4.02 5.26
CA ALA A 5 -1.06 5.49 5.33
C ALA A 5 -1.51 6.00 6.70
N GLY A 6 -1.25 5.22 7.74
CA GLY A 6 -1.51 5.57 9.12
C GLY A 6 -2.86 5.11 9.67
N VAL A 7 -2.87 4.84 10.96
CA VAL A 7 -4.01 4.37 11.74
C VAL A 7 -4.23 5.29 12.95
N ASN A 8 -5.46 5.65 13.23
CA ASN A 8 -5.85 6.40 14.42
C ASN A 8 -6.39 5.42 15.48
N GLY A 9 -5.50 4.98 16.39
CA GLY A 9 -5.84 3.89 17.32
C GLY A 9 -6.04 2.56 16.59
N THR A 10 -7.28 2.19 16.30
CA THR A 10 -7.66 0.99 15.54
C THR A 10 -8.43 1.31 14.25
N VAL A 11 -8.62 2.58 13.92
CA VAL A 11 -9.43 3.03 12.77
C VAL A 11 -8.52 3.60 11.69
N PRO A 12 -8.72 3.28 10.40
CA PRO A 12 -7.88 3.83 9.35
C PRO A 12 -7.95 5.36 9.31
N SER A 13 -6.81 6.02 9.10
CA SER A 13 -6.76 7.44 8.76
C SER A 13 -7.59 7.71 7.50
N GLN A 14 -7.90 8.98 7.20
CA GLN A 14 -8.61 9.32 5.97
C GLN A 14 -7.84 8.83 4.73
N ALA A 15 -6.54 9.05 4.67
CA ALA A 15 -5.71 8.62 3.55
C ALA A 15 -5.69 7.09 3.41
N LEU A 16 -5.64 6.34 4.51
CA LEU A 16 -5.71 4.89 4.48
C LEU A 16 -7.09 4.41 4.05
N ARG A 17 -8.17 5.07 4.47
CA ARG A 17 -9.54 4.75 4.07
C ARG A 17 -9.73 4.91 2.55
N GLU A 18 -9.27 6.01 1.98
CA GLU A 18 -9.32 6.25 0.53
C GLU A 18 -8.60 5.14 -0.24
N ARG A 19 -7.43 4.67 0.25
CA ARG A 19 -6.72 3.52 -0.33
C ARG A 19 -7.51 2.22 -0.21
N LEU A 20 -8.17 1.99 0.93
CA LEU A 20 -8.97 0.80 1.17
C LEU A 20 -10.23 0.75 0.28
N GLU A 21 -10.86 1.89 0.02
CA GLU A 21 -11.97 2.01 -0.93
C GLU A 21 -11.51 1.66 -2.35
N ALA A 22 -10.37 2.21 -2.79
CA ALA A 22 -9.76 1.85 -4.08
C ALA A 22 -9.36 0.36 -4.14
N ALA A 23 -8.88 -0.20 -3.04
CA ALA A 23 -8.55 -1.62 -2.94
C ALA A 23 -9.79 -2.51 -3.02
N GLN A 24 -10.87 -2.14 -2.37
CA GLN A 24 -12.15 -2.85 -2.44
C GLN A 24 -12.68 -2.87 -3.88
N ASP A 25 -12.68 -1.73 -4.57
CA ASP A 25 -13.11 -1.62 -5.96
C ASP A 25 -12.23 -2.47 -6.89
N TYR A 26 -10.91 -2.44 -6.68
CA TYR A 26 -9.97 -3.26 -7.44
C TYR A 26 -10.23 -4.75 -7.24
N LEU A 27 -10.38 -5.20 -5.99
CA LEU A 27 -10.63 -6.59 -5.65
C LEU A 27 -12.01 -7.09 -6.11
N ALA A 28 -13.01 -6.21 -6.18
CA ALA A 28 -14.31 -6.53 -6.75
C ALA A 28 -14.23 -6.73 -8.28
N ARG A 29 -13.41 -5.91 -8.96
CA ARG A 29 -13.19 -6.01 -10.42
C ARG A 29 -12.34 -7.21 -10.81
N TYR A 30 -11.42 -7.63 -9.94
CA TYR A 30 -10.50 -8.74 -10.18
C TYR A 30 -10.65 -9.81 -9.09
N PRO A 31 -11.68 -10.70 -9.18
CA PRO A 31 -12.01 -11.66 -8.13
C PRO A 31 -10.90 -12.67 -7.81
N GLU A 32 -10.02 -12.95 -8.78
CA GLU A 32 -8.86 -13.85 -8.59
C GLU A 32 -7.63 -13.18 -7.98
N ALA A 33 -7.64 -11.83 -7.84
CA ALA A 33 -6.50 -11.12 -7.29
C ALA A 33 -6.33 -11.36 -5.80
N ILE A 34 -5.08 -11.58 -5.38
CA ILE A 34 -4.66 -11.63 -3.98
C ILE A 34 -4.03 -10.28 -3.63
N ALA A 35 -4.39 -9.71 -2.48
CA ALA A 35 -3.85 -8.46 -1.99
C ALA A 35 -2.86 -8.67 -0.85
N VAL A 36 -1.67 -8.13 -0.97
CA VAL A 36 -0.75 -7.94 0.16
C VAL A 36 -1.04 -6.57 0.76
N LEU A 37 -1.35 -6.55 2.04
CA LEU A 37 -1.61 -5.38 2.86
C LEU A 37 -0.33 -5.10 3.66
N SER A 38 0.37 -4.01 3.35
CA SER A 38 1.71 -3.77 3.88
C SER A 38 1.78 -2.50 4.72
N GLY A 39 2.25 -2.65 5.94
CA GLY A 39 2.50 -1.59 6.90
C GLY A 39 2.61 -2.10 8.34
N ALA A 40 3.70 -1.71 9.01
CA ALA A 40 3.92 -1.98 10.42
C ALA A 40 3.01 -1.12 11.32
N GLN A 41 3.21 -1.21 12.60
CA GLN A 41 2.59 -0.33 13.60
C GLN A 41 3.44 0.93 13.73
N GLY A 42 2.83 2.08 13.44
CA GLY A 42 3.46 3.38 13.63
C GLY A 42 3.37 3.89 15.07
N ASP A 43 4.05 5.02 15.33
CA ASP A 43 4.01 5.68 16.63
C ASP A 43 2.59 6.17 16.96
N GLY A 44 2.08 5.77 18.13
CA GLY A 44 0.73 6.11 18.58
C GLY A 44 -0.39 5.26 18.00
N GLU A 45 -0.09 4.29 17.17
CA GLU A 45 -1.05 3.31 16.66
C GLU A 45 -1.22 2.14 17.65
N SER A 46 -2.43 1.59 17.73
CA SER A 46 -2.73 0.45 18.62
C SER A 46 -2.59 -0.91 17.92
N ILE A 47 -2.61 -0.92 16.59
CA ILE A 47 -2.48 -2.10 15.73
C ILE A 47 -1.61 -1.74 14.52
N THR A 48 -1.11 -2.75 13.82
CA THR A 48 -0.40 -2.53 12.55
C THR A 48 -1.34 -2.00 11.47
N GLU A 49 -0.82 -1.20 10.55
CA GLU A 49 -1.58 -0.74 9.39
C GLU A 49 -2.13 -1.94 8.58
N ALA A 50 -1.31 -2.97 8.37
CA ALA A 50 -1.72 -4.21 7.70
C ALA A 50 -2.92 -4.88 8.40
N ARG A 51 -2.95 -4.90 9.73
CA ARG A 51 -4.07 -5.45 10.49
C ARG A 51 -5.32 -4.60 10.33
N CYS A 52 -5.19 -3.29 10.42
CA CYS A 52 -6.30 -2.35 10.21
C CYS A 52 -6.92 -2.55 8.81
N MET A 53 -6.09 -2.66 7.78
CA MET A 53 -6.53 -2.91 6.41
C MET A 53 -7.26 -4.24 6.26
N TYR A 54 -6.73 -5.29 6.87
CA TYR A 54 -7.34 -6.63 6.86
C TYR A 54 -8.73 -6.62 7.49
N ASP A 55 -8.86 -6.06 8.69
CA ASP A 55 -10.13 -6.00 9.42
C ASP A 55 -11.16 -5.15 8.65
N TRP A 56 -10.73 -4.05 8.04
CA TRP A 56 -11.60 -3.17 7.28
C TRP A 56 -12.15 -3.84 5.99
N LEU A 57 -11.30 -4.54 5.24
CA LEU A 57 -11.68 -5.23 4.00
C LEU A 57 -12.55 -6.47 4.27
N THR A 58 -12.21 -7.26 5.28
CA THR A 58 -13.01 -8.44 5.66
C THR A 58 -14.39 -8.06 6.16
N ALA A 59 -14.52 -6.99 6.94
CA ALA A 59 -15.82 -6.46 7.38
C ALA A 59 -16.71 -6.00 6.21
N ARG A 60 -16.13 -5.81 5.01
CA ARG A 60 -16.83 -5.41 3.77
C ARG A 60 -16.98 -6.54 2.76
N GLY A 61 -16.77 -7.78 3.20
CA GLY A 61 -17.03 -8.98 2.42
C GLY A 61 -15.91 -9.43 1.49
N ILE A 62 -14.70 -8.87 1.63
CA ILE A 62 -13.54 -9.43 0.92
C ILE A 62 -13.12 -10.73 1.63
N ASP A 63 -13.00 -11.80 0.87
CA ASP A 63 -12.60 -13.11 1.38
C ASP A 63 -11.21 -13.02 2.05
N PRO A 64 -11.09 -13.39 3.35
CA PRO A 64 -9.82 -13.45 4.06
C PRO A 64 -8.74 -14.27 3.36
N ALA A 65 -9.12 -15.31 2.61
CA ALA A 65 -8.21 -16.15 1.85
C ALA A 65 -7.46 -15.39 0.73
N ARG A 66 -7.99 -14.24 0.33
CA ARG A 66 -7.40 -13.34 -0.68
C ARG A 66 -6.48 -12.27 -0.10
N LEU A 67 -6.33 -12.21 1.23
CA LEU A 67 -5.59 -11.15 1.91
C LEU A 67 -4.33 -11.71 2.58
N ARG A 68 -3.21 -11.05 2.40
CA ARG A 68 -1.93 -11.33 3.08
C ARG A 68 -1.48 -10.09 3.82
N MET A 69 -1.02 -10.26 5.04
CA MET A 69 -0.51 -9.15 5.86
C MET A 69 1.01 -9.16 5.88
N GLU A 70 1.61 -8.05 5.52
CA GLU A 70 3.01 -7.74 5.74
C GLU A 70 3.07 -6.66 6.85
N THR A 71 3.66 -6.98 7.99
CA THR A 71 3.56 -6.19 9.22
C THR A 71 4.89 -5.63 9.73
N LYS A 72 5.97 -5.76 8.96
CA LYS A 72 7.33 -5.39 9.39
C LYS A 72 7.82 -4.08 8.79
N ALA A 73 7.33 -3.76 7.60
CA ALA A 73 7.81 -2.63 6.83
C ALA A 73 7.39 -1.29 7.44
N THR A 74 8.35 -0.40 7.62
CA THR A 74 8.17 0.96 8.18
C THR A 74 8.40 2.05 7.14
N THR A 75 8.96 1.70 5.98
CA THR A 75 9.21 2.62 4.85
C THR A 75 8.56 2.10 3.57
N THR A 76 8.35 2.97 2.59
CA THR A 76 7.79 2.56 1.29
C THR A 76 8.66 1.53 0.58
N GLU A 77 9.98 1.67 0.67
CA GLU A 77 10.91 0.72 0.08
C GLU A 77 10.80 -0.66 0.75
N GLU A 78 10.71 -0.68 2.06
CA GLU A 78 10.49 -1.92 2.82
C GLU A 78 9.12 -2.52 2.50
N ASN A 79 8.06 -1.71 2.41
CA ASN A 79 6.73 -2.20 2.02
C ASN A 79 6.79 -2.97 0.70
N LEU A 80 7.46 -2.43 -0.31
CA LEU A 80 7.59 -3.08 -1.60
C LEU A 80 8.44 -4.33 -1.53
N ARG A 81 9.64 -4.24 -0.95
CA ARG A 81 10.56 -5.37 -0.83
C ARG A 81 9.96 -6.51 0.00
N CYS A 82 9.50 -6.25 1.21
CA CYS A 82 8.95 -7.28 2.10
C CYS A 82 7.68 -7.92 1.51
N SER A 83 6.84 -7.15 0.82
CA SER A 83 5.68 -7.72 0.15
C SER A 83 6.05 -8.61 -1.04
N LEU A 84 7.04 -8.23 -1.83
CA LEU A 84 7.55 -9.07 -2.93
C LEU A 84 8.19 -10.36 -2.39
N ASP A 85 8.97 -10.26 -1.31
CA ASP A 85 9.57 -11.41 -0.63
C ASP A 85 8.49 -12.35 -0.06
N LEU A 86 7.39 -11.80 0.48
CA LEU A 86 6.25 -12.58 0.95
C LEU A 86 5.57 -13.35 -0.20
N ILE A 87 5.32 -12.67 -1.32
CA ILE A 87 4.72 -13.31 -2.52
C ILE A 87 5.64 -14.43 -3.03
N GLU A 88 6.94 -14.15 -3.14
CA GLU A 88 7.93 -15.13 -3.60
C GLU A 88 7.99 -16.35 -2.68
N ALA A 89 7.95 -16.15 -1.36
CA ALA A 89 7.94 -17.24 -0.38
C ALA A 89 6.67 -18.11 -0.49
N GLU A 90 5.52 -17.53 -0.79
CA GLU A 90 4.26 -18.27 -0.93
C GLU A 90 4.10 -18.98 -2.30
N THR A 91 4.59 -18.36 -3.36
CA THR A 91 4.36 -18.84 -4.75
C THR A 91 5.56 -19.54 -5.37
N GLY A 92 6.73 -19.41 -4.77
CA GLY A 92 8.00 -19.88 -5.33
C GLY A 92 8.56 -18.99 -6.45
N THR A 93 7.89 -17.88 -6.79
CA THR A 93 8.30 -17.00 -7.90
C THR A 93 8.08 -15.54 -7.53
N ARG A 94 9.11 -14.71 -7.74
CA ARG A 94 8.98 -13.27 -7.60
C ARG A 94 8.18 -12.71 -8.78
N PRO A 95 7.10 -11.94 -8.54
CA PRO A 95 6.28 -11.41 -9.62
C PRO A 95 7.05 -10.34 -10.39
N ALA A 96 7.02 -10.42 -11.73
CA ALA A 96 7.61 -9.39 -12.60
C ALA A 96 6.80 -8.08 -12.59
N GLN A 97 5.49 -8.17 -12.31
CA GLN A 97 4.59 -7.02 -12.29
C GLN A 97 3.60 -7.13 -11.13
N ILE A 98 3.31 -5.99 -10.49
CA ILE A 98 2.35 -5.87 -9.39
C ILE A 98 1.47 -4.64 -9.57
N ALA A 99 0.20 -4.71 -9.13
CA ALA A 99 -0.62 -3.53 -8.93
C ALA A 99 -0.33 -2.92 -7.55
N VAL A 100 -0.03 -1.62 -7.49
CA VAL A 100 0.24 -0.89 -6.24
C VAL A 100 -0.84 0.15 -6.02
N ILE A 101 -1.62 0.00 -4.96
CA ILE A 101 -2.68 0.91 -4.56
C ILE A 101 -2.14 1.88 -3.52
N SER A 102 -2.17 3.16 -3.86
CA SER A 102 -1.70 4.25 -3.00
C SER A 102 -2.33 5.59 -3.39
N GLY A 103 -2.12 6.63 -2.58
CA GLY A 103 -2.52 7.98 -2.96
C GLY A 103 -1.89 8.41 -4.29
N GLU A 104 -2.66 9.09 -5.14
CA GLU A 104 -2.22 9.51 -6.48
C GLU A 104 -0.92 10.31 -6.47
N TYR A 105 -0.70 11.12 -5.43
CA TYR A 105 0.54 11.90 -5.24
C TYR A 105 1.78 11.03 -4.96
N HIS A 106 1.58 9.79 -4.50
CA HIS A 106 2.64 8.89 -4.06
C HIS A 106 3.05 7.84 -5.10
N LEU A 107 2.23 7.61 -6.13
CA LEU A 107 2.40 6.49 -7.08
C LEU A 107 3.72 6.55 -7.83
N LEU A 108 4.15 7.73 -8.28
CA LEU A 108 5.43 7.87 -9.01
C LEU A 108 6.61 7.32 -8.18
N ARG A 109 6.68 7.69 -6.90
CA ARG A 109 7.73 7.19 -6.01
C ARG A 109 7.59 5.69 -5.73
N ALA A 110 6.37 5.20 -5.55
CA ALA A 110 6.12 3.77 -5.36
C ALA A 110 6.55 2.95 -6.59
N GLU A 111 6.28 3.42 -7.80
CA GLU A 111 6.70 2.77 -9.05
C GLU A 111 8.23 2.74 -9.20
N LEU A 112 8.92 3.85 -8.90
CA LEU A 112 10.39 3.91 -8.92
C LEU A 112 11.00 2.91 -7.93
N LEU A 113 10.48 2.85 -6.70
CA LEU A 113 10.97 1.94 -5.67
C LEU A 113 10.63 0.47 -5.98
N ALA A 114 9.48 0.20 -6.61
CA ALA A 114 9.13 -1.14 -7.05
C ALA A 114 10.10 -1.68 -8.10
N ARG A 115 10.49 -0.85 -9.07
CA ARG A 115 11.52 -1.21 -10.08
C ARG A 115 12.86 -1.56 -9.41
N ARG A 116 13.27 -0.81 -8.38
CA ARG A 116 14.48 -1.12 -7.60
C ARG A 116 14.33 -2.44 -6.83
N ALA A 117 13.15 -2.75 -6.35
CA ALA A 117 12.85 -4.01 -5.69
C ALA A 117 12.72 -5.20 -6.68
N GLY A 118 12.85 -4.96 -7.99
CA GLY A 118 12.86 -5.99 -9.02
C GLY A 118 11.48 -6.34 -9.61
N ALA A 119 10.48 -5.45 -9.47
CA ALA A 119 9.17 -5.63 -10.10
C ALA A 119 8.69 -4.32 -10.75
N GLU A 120 7.96 -4.43 -11.85
CA GLU A 120 7.22 -3.29 -12.39
C GLU A 120 5.92 -3.08 -11.59
N ALA A 121 5.65 -1.83 -11.21
CA ALA A 121 4.40 -1.46 -10.56
C ALA A 121 3.44 -0.80 -11.56
N LEU A 122 2.20 -1.27 -11.56
CA LEU A 122 1.07 -0.57 -12.15
C LEU A 122 0.37 0.21 -11.04
N GLY A 123 0.49 1.53 -11.06
CA GLY A 123 -0.14 2.40 -10.07
C GLY A 123 -1.66 2.39 -10.17
N VAL A 124 -2.33 2.11 -9.05
CA VAL A 124 -3.78 2.22 -8.89
C VAL A 124 -4.06 3.36 -7.92
N PRO A 125 -4.55 4.52 -8.41
CA PRO A 125 -4.72 5.69 -7.57
C PRO A 125 -5.90 5.55 -6.59
N SER A 126 -5.68 5.96 -5.35
CA SER A 126 -6.73 6.44 -4.48
C SER A 126 -6.74 7.97 -4.51
N TYR A 127 -7.89 8.57 -4.78
CA TYR A 127 -8.00 10.01 -4.95
C TYR A 127 -8.26 10.70 -3.62
N THR A 128 -7.47 11.73 -3.36
CA THR A 128 -7.58 12.52 -2.14
C THR A 128 -8.61 13.62 -2.32
N HIS A 129 -9.63 13.62 -1.47
CA HIS A 129 -10.71 14.62 -1.52
C HIS A 129 -10.30 15.97 -0.92
N ASP A 130 -9.34 16.00 0.02
CA ASP A 130 -8.83 17.21 0.62
C ASP A 130 -7.71 17.83 -0.23
N ARG A 131 -8.02 18.95 -0.89
CA ARG A 131 -7.07 19.66 -1.76
C ARG A 131 -5.86 20.22 -1.01
N ALA A 132 -6.04 20.68 0.23
CA ALA A 132 -4.93 21.23 1.02
C ALA A 132 -3.97 20.11 1.41
N PHE A 133 -4.50 18.98 1.86
CA PHE A 133 -3.72 17.78 2.13
C PHE A 133 -3.02 17.27 0.88
N TYR A 134 -3.69 17.23 -0.27
CA TYR A 134 -3.09 16.84 -1.55
C TYR A 134 -1.87 17.69 -1.90
N CYS A 135 -1.99 19.02 -1.85
CA CYS A 135 -0.89 19.93 -2.15
C CYS A 135 0.30 19.74 -1.18
N LEU A 136 0.02 19.53 0.12
CA LEU A 136 1.05 19.26 1.11
C LEU A 136 1.79 17.94 0.82
N MET A 137 1.04 16.89 0.50
CA MET A 137 1.62 15.58 0.17
C MET A 137 2.42 15.64 -1.13
N LEU A 138 1.93 16.33 -2.15
CA LEU A 138 2.65 16.51 -3.41
C LEU A 138 4.00 17.22 -3.20
N ALA A 139 4.03 18.28 -2.38
CA ALA A 139 5.27 18.96 -2.04
C ALA A 139 6.27 18.03 -1.32
N ARG A 140 5.79 17.18 -0.41
CA ARG A 140 6.61 16.17 0.27
C ARG A 140 7.14 15.12 -0.72
N GLU A 141 6.33 14.69 -1.68
CA GLU A 141 6.72 13.68 -2.67
C GLU A 141 7.80 14.18 -3.63
N VAL A 142 7.88 15.47 -3.93
CA VAL A 142 9.00 16.04 -4.70
C VAL A 142 10.33 15.69 -4.04
N CYS A 143 10.47 15.92 -2.73
CA CYS A 143 11.68 15.54 -1.99
C CYS A 143 11.88 14.02 -1.96
N GLY A 144 10.80 13.25 -1.78
CA GLY A 144 10.85 11.79 -1.74
C GLY A 144 11.26 11.17 -3.08
N VAL A 145 10.82 11.71 -4.20
CA VAL A 145 11.22 11.27 -5.55
C VAL A 145 12.69 11.59 -5.81
N TRP A 146 13.15 12.79 -5.44
CA TRP A 146 14.59 13.13 -5.54
C TRP A 146 15.45 12.17 -4.72
N ALA A 147 15.08 11.89 -3.49
CA ALA A 147 15.78 10.89 -2.68
C ALA A 147 15.76 9.50 -3.35
N ALA A 148 14.61 9.07 -3.88
CA ALA A 148 14.48 7.81 -4.60
C ALA A 148 15.22 7.77 -5.94
N LEU A 149 15.65 8.86 -6.52
CA LEU A 149 16.45 8.89 -7.75
C LEU A 149 17.95 8.90 -7.48
N LEU A 150 18.37 9.45 -6.35
CA LEU A 150 19.79 9.67 -6.03
C LEU A 150 20.41 8.57 -5.14
N PHE A 151 19.60 7.88 -4.36
CA PHE A 151 20.00 6.84 -3.39
C PHE A 151 19.23 5.54 -3.61
#